data_91d6264bd5d4e600fd3f6cec0dd3aa72
#
_entry.id   91d6264bd5d4e600fd3f6cec0dd3aa72
#
_cell.length_a   1.000
_cell.length_b   1.000
_cell.length_c   1.000
_cell.angle_alpha   90.00
_cell.angle_beta   90.00
_cell.angle_gamma   90.00
#
_symmetry.space_group_name_H-M   'P 1'
#
loop_
_entity.id
_entity.type
_entity.pdbx_description
1 polymer ?
#
loop_
_entity_poly.entity_id
_entity_poly.type
_entity_poly.pdbx_seq_one_letter_code
_entity_poly.pdbx_strand_id
1 'polypeptide(L)'
;RTAADAVLVTDVHMVAPGYPSVDAALRGIVHAEIHVRTLKSDLHSGLYGGAAPNAIETLWHLLERLKGPDGKIKVPGIYDRVKRPSAKELKAWRSLPIKERGFRNEAGAKALNGEQRFGFLERVWGRPTLEVHGIVGGFTGAGAKTVIPAEATAKCSLRLVPDQRAKEVAALFQKAVKRAAPQYADVTVTILSQSDPVQTPLDAWPFE
;
A
#
# COMPACT_ATOMS: atom_id res chain seq x y z
N ARG A 1 -4.70 18.10 -28.51
CA ARG A 1 -5.41 18.43 -27.25
C ARG A 1 -6.85 18.76 -27.63
N THR A 2 -7.81 17.98 -27.15
CA THR A 2 -9.23 18.31 -27.22
C THR A 2 -9.57 19.24 -26.07
N ALA A 3 -10.14 20.41 -26.35
CA ALA A 3 -10.72 21.29 -25.32
C ALA A 3 -12.12 20.75 -25.00
N ALA A 4 -12.40 20.54 -23.72
CA ALA A 4 -13.70 20.12 -23.22
C ALA A 4 -13.95 20.75 -21.85
N ASP A 5 -15.21 21.11 -21.57
CA ASP A 5 -15.60 21.70 -20.28
C ASP A 5 -15.66 20.64 -19.18
N ALA A 6 -15.96 19.39 -19.55
CA ALA A 6 -15.90 18.23 -18.67
C ALA A 6 -15.54 16.96 -19.43
N VAL A 7 -15.01 15.98 -18.72
CA VAL A 7 -14.68 14.64 -19.22
C VAL A 7 -15.32 13.61 -18.29
N LEU A 8 -16.16 12.74 -18.85
CA LEU A 8 -16.70 11.58 -18.14
C LEU A 8 -15.85 10.36 -18.50
N VAL A 9 -15.22 9.75 -17.48
CA VAL A 9 -14.48 8.49 -17.62
C VAL A 9 -15.38 7.36 -17.14
N THR A 10 -15.68 6.41 -18.03
CA THR A 10 -16.61 5.28 -17.75
C THR A 10 -15.88 3.96 -17.45
N ASP A 11 -14.63 4.02 -17.09
CA ASP A 11 -13.77 2.86 -16.78
C ASP A 11 -13.80 2.49 -15.28
N VAL A 12 -15.02 2.38 -14.73
CA VAL A 12 -15.26 2.01 -13.32
C VAL A 12 -16.43 1.02 -13.23
N HIS A 13 -16.46 0.24 -12.15
CA HIS A 13 -17.54 -0.70 -11.91
C HIS A 13 -18.76 0.00 -11.29
N MET A 14 -19.97 -0.44 -11.65
CA MET A 14 -21.17 -0.07 -10.88
C MET A 14 -21.04 -0.62 -9.46
N VAL A 15 -21.53 0.15 -8.49
CA VAL A 15 -21.53 -0.25 -7.06
C VAL A 15 -22.28 -1.56 -6.82
N ALA A 16 -23.37 -1.77 -7.55
CA ALA A 16 -24.13 -3.01 -7.60
C ALA A 16 -25.05 -3.01 -8.82
N PRO A 17 -25.57 -4.17 -9.26
CA PRO A 17 -26.56 -4.23 -10.33
C PRO A 17 -27.78 -3.34 -10.02
N GLY A 18 -28.13 -2.47 -10.98
CA GLY A 18 -29.24 -1.52 -10.83
C GLY A 18 -28.97 -0.28 -9.97
N TYR A 19 -27.73 -0.09 -9.49
CA TYR A 19 -27.31 1.10 -8.74
C TYR A 19 -26.27 1.89 -9.55
N PRO A 20 -26.71 2.83 -10.42
CA PRO A 20 -25.78 3.71 -11.10
C PRO A 20 -25.02 4.54 -10.06
N SER A 21 -23.73 4.71 -10.28
CA SER A 21 -22.85 5.44 -9.37
C SER A 21 -21.83 6.25 -10.17
N VAL A 22 -21.35 7.32 -9.56
CA VAL A 22 -20.28 8.14 -10.08
C VAL A 22 -19.16 8.16 -9.04
N ASP A 23 -17.94 7.78 -9.45
CA ASP A 23 -16.77 7.88 -8.60
C ASP A 23 -16.28 9.33 -8.59
N ALA A 24 -16.53 10.01 -7.47
CA ALA A 24 -16.10 11.40 -7.27
C ALA A 24 -14.63 11.54 -6.88
N ALA A 25 -13.94 10.44 -6.60
CA ALA A 25 -12.52 10.45 -6.24
C ALA A 25 -11.81 9.20 -6.74
N LEU A 26 -10.57 9.38 -7.16
CA LEU A 26 -9.64 8.29 -7.48
C LEU A 26 -8.46 8.33 -6.51
N ARG A 27 -8.08 7.16 -6.02
CA ARG A 27 -6.92 7.04 -5.12
C ARG A 27 -5.63 7.26 -5.88
N GLY A 28 -4.73 8.05 -5.28
CA GLY A 28 -3.35 8.14 -5.75
C GLY A 28 -2.56 6.86 -5.47
N ILE A 29 -1.35 6.79 -6.00
CA ILE A 29 -0.47 5.65 -5.84
C ILE A 29 1.00 6.06 -5.81
N VAL A 30 1.79 5.34 -5.01
CA VAL A 30 3.25 5.31 -5.10
C VAL A 30 3.65 3.85 -5.20
N HIS A 31 4.30 3.45 -6.30
CA HIS A 31 4.94 2.14 -6.43
C HIS A 31 6.40 2.25 -6.05
N ALA A 32 6.87 1.34 -5.22
CA ALA A 32 8.23 1.32 -4.73
C ALA A 32 8.80 -0.10 -4.70
N GLU A 33 10.11 -0.16 -4.81
CA GLU A 33 10.91 -1.37 -4.60
C GLU A 33 11.91 -1.12 -3.48
N ILE A 34 11.98 -2.04 -2.52
CA ILE A 34 12.96 -2.03 -1.43
C ILE A 34 13.92 -3.16 -1.69
N HIS A 35 15.18 -2.85 -1.92
CA HIS A 35 16.25 -3.82 -2.09
C HIS A 35 17.15 -3.82 -0.85
N VAL A 36 17.44 -4.99 -0.34
CA VAL A 36 18.30 -5.23 0.83
C VAL A 36 19.45 -6.12 0.40
N ARG A 37 20.67 -5.69 0.69
CA ARG A 37 21.88 -6.49 0.55
C ARG A 37 22.60 -6.55 1.89
N THR A 38 22.95 -7.76 2.34
CA THR A 38 23.63 -7.99 3.62
C THR A 38 25.01 -8.64 3.44
N LEU A 39 25.24 -9.30 2.31
CA LEU A 39 26.45 -10.07 2.01
C LEU A 39 26.90 -9.86 0.57
N LYS A 40 28.13 -10.27 0.24
CA LYS A 40 28.64 -10.24 -1.14
C LYS A 40 28.03 -11.33 -2.02
N SER A 41 27.73 -12.50 -1.43
CA SER A 41 27.13 -13.66 -2.07
C SER A 41 26.45 -14.53 -1.03
N ASP A 42 25.59 -15.43 -1.47
CA ASP A 42 24.95 -16.42 -0.62
C ASP A 42 26.00 -17.26 0.12
N LEU A 43 25.76 -17.52 1.40
CA LEU A 43 26.64 -18.31 2.25
C LEU A 43 25.99 -19.62 2.69
N HIS A 44 26.79 -20.61 3.02
CA HIS A 44 26.32 -21.90 3.56
C HIS A 44 25.83 -21.70 5.00
N SER A 45 24.56 -22.01 5.28
CA SER A 45 23.96 -21.79 6.61
C SER A 45 24.57 -22.65 7.72
N GLY A 46 25.07 -23.82 7.39
CA GLY A 46 25.75 -24.68 8.37
C GLY A 46 27.11 -24.16 8.84
N LEU A 47 27.75 -23.25 8.08
CA LEU A 47 29.05 -22.65 8.42
C LEU A 47 28.90 -21.24 9.01
N TYR A 48 27.92 -20.47 8.52
CA TYR A 48 27.78 -19.04 8.83
C TYR A 48 26.47 -18.70 9.57
N GLY A 49 25.56 -19.69 9.76
CA GLY A 49 24.30 -19.51 10.48
C GLY A 49 24.52 -19.07 11.92
N GLY A 50 23.68 -18.15 12.37
CA GLY A 50 23.79 -17.53 13.69
C GLY A 50 24.76 -16.34 13.78
N ALA A 51 25.58 -16.10 12.72
CA ALA A 51 26.52 -14.99 12.68
C ALA A 51 26.33 -14.08 11.45
N ALA A 52 26.16 -14.66 10.26
CA ALA A 52 25.96 -13.89 9.04
C ALA A 52 24.51 -13.36 8.94
N PRO A 53 24.31 -12.08 8.58
CA PRO A 53 22.97 -11.50 8.45
C PRO A 53 22.25 -12.03 7.19
N ASN A 54 20.99 -12.42 7.37
CA ASN A 54 20.13 -12.93 6.31
C ASN A 54 19.31 -11.78 5.70
N ALA A 55 19.42 -11.57 4.38
CA ALA A 55 18.74 -10.49 3.70
C ALA A 55 17.21 -10.61 3.74
N ILE A 56 16.65 -11.83 3.69
CA ILE A 56 15.19 -12.03 3.78
C ILE A 56 14.69 -11.67 5.18
N GLU A 57 15.37 -12.11 6.24
CA GLU A 57 14.99 -11.76 7.62
C GLU A 57 15.12 -10.25 7.86
N THR A 58 16.18 -9.63 7.33
CA THR A 58 16.39 -8.18 7.40
C THR A 58 15.25 -7.43 6.70
N LEU A 59 14.86 -7.87 5.50
CA LEU A 59 13.74 -7.29 4.75
C LEU A 59 12.41 -7.46 5.50
N TRP A 60 12.14 -8.63 6.06
CA TRP A 60 10.95 -8.89 6.87
C TRP A 60 10.86 -7.93 8.05
N HIS A 61 11.88 -7.84 8.88
CA HIS A 61 11.92 -6.91 10.02
C HIS A 61 11.78 -5.45 9.59
N LEU A 62 12.29 -5.09 8.42
CA LEU A 62 12.11 -3.75 7.87
C LEU A 62 10.64 -3.51 7.51
N LEU A 63 9.97 -4.45 6.86
CA LEU A 63 8.55 -4.33 6.50
C LEU A 63 7.65 -4.23 7.75
N GLU A 64 7.91 -4.98 8.81
CA GLU A 64 7.19 -4.90 10.09
C GLU A 64 7.31 -3.51 10.76
N ARG A 65 8.44 -2.82 10.54
CA ARG A 65 8.64 -1.45 11.03
C ARG A 65 7.87 -0.41 10.20
N LEU A 66 7.47 -0.75 8.99
CA LEU A 66 6.71 0.15 8.10
C LEU A 66 5.20 -0.03 8.20
N LYS A 67 4.70 -1.22 8.55
CA LYS A 67 3.28 -1.52 8.72
C LYS A 67 3.06 -2.43 9.92
N GLY A 68 2.14 -2.07 10.79
CA GLY A 68 1.76 -2.89 11.95
C GLY A 68 0.86 -4.06 11.58
N PRO A 69 0.73 -5.06 12.48
CA PRO A 69 -0.20 -6.17 12.30
C PRO A 69 -1.66 -5.70 12.29
N ASP A 70 -1.95 -4.54 12.86
CA ASP A 70 -3.24 -3.85 12.85
C ASP A 70 -3.52 -3.11 11.52
N GLY A 71 -2.67 -3.24 10.54
CA GLY A 71 -2.77 -2.59 9.24
C GLY A 71 -2.34 -1.11 9.22
N LYS A 72 -2.00 -0.53 10.38
CA LYS A 72 -1.56 0.87 10.46
C LYS A 72 -0.19 1.05 9.84
N ILE A 73 -0.05 2.03 8.95
CA ILE A 73 1.24 2.42 8.37
C ILE A 73 2.04 3.20 9.43
N LYS A 74 3.28 2.77 9.66
CA LYS A 74 4.19 3.35 10.65
C LYS A 74 5.18 4.35 10.05
N VAL A 75 4.92 4.84 8.85
CA VAL A 75 5.71 5.90 8.20
C VAL A 75 5.36 7.24 8.83
N PRO A 76 6.29 7.92 9.53
CA PRO A 76 6.02 9.21 10.16
C PRO A 76 5.56 10.26 9.14
N GLY A 77 4.50 11.00 9.48
CA GLY A 77 3.94 12.04 8.63
C GLY A 77 2.95 11.55 7.57
N ILE A 78 2.81 10.24 7.34
CA ILE A 78 1.95 9.73 6.27
C ILE A 78 0.46 10.09 6.45
N TYR A 79 0.03 10.31 7.68
CA TYR A 79 -1.36 10.65 8.00
C TYR A 79 -1.62 12.15 8.16
N ASP A 80 -0.60 13.02 8.07
CA ASP A 80 -0.73 14.45 8.40
C ASP A 80 -1.73 15.18 7.50
N ARG A 81 -1.85 14.75 6.24
CA ARG A 81 -2.80 15.29 5.27
C ARG A 81 -4.07 14.45 5.11
N VAL A 82 -4.22 13.37 5.89
CA VAL A 82 -5.37 12.48 5.78
C VAL A 82 -6.55 13.07 6.53
N LYS A 83 -7.52 13.60 5.80
CA LYS A 83 -8.78 14.07 6.39
C LYS A 83 -9.70 12.90 6.71
N ARG A 84 -10.48 13.06 7.76
CA ARG A 84 -11.59 12.14 8.03
C ARG A 84 -12.73 12.47 7.07
N PRO A 85 -13.44 11.46 6.52
CA PRO A 85 -14.66 11.71 5.77
C PRO A 85 -15.66 12.51 6.61
N SER A 86 -16.34 13.44 5.98
CA SER A 86 -17.40 14.22 6.61
C SER A 86 -18.59 13.34 7.03
N ALA A 87 -19.42 13.83 7.94
CA ALA A 87 -20.64 13.11 8.33
C ALA A 87 -21.58 12.86 7.13
N LYS A 88 -21.60 13.79 6.15
CA LYS A 88 -22.37 13.67 4.89
C LYS A 88 -21.84 12.52 4.04
N GLU A 89 -20.52 12.42 3.85
CA GLU A 89 -19.87 11.33 3.10
C GLU A 89 -20.08 9.98 3.79
N LEU A 90 -19.87 9.89 5.11
CA LEU A 90 -20.10 8.66 5.86
C LEU A 90 -21.57 8.19 5.79
N LYS A 91 -22.51 9.13 5.81
CA LYS A 91 -23.95 8.83 5.62
C LYS A 91 -24.20 8.29 4.21
N ALA A 92 -23.65 8.93 3.19
CA ALA A 92 -23.75 8.49 1.79
C ALA A 92 -23.13 7.09 1.59
N TRP A 93 -21.94 6.83 2.12
CA TRP A 93 -21.32 5.51 2.03
C TRP A 93 -22.13 4.39 2.71
N ARG A 94 -22.75 4.71 3.88
CA ARG A 94 -23.61 3.74 4.60
C ARG A 94 -24.91 3.41 3.86
N SER A 95 -25.40 4.32 3.02
CA SER A 95 -26.61 4.07 2.22
C SER A 95 -26.35 3.19 0.99
N LEU A 96 -25.09 2.99 0.61
CA LEU A 96 -24.73 2.13 -0.51
C LEU A 96 -25.07 0.65 -0.21
N PRO A 97 -25.42 -0.15 -1.24
CA PRO A 97 -25.71 -1.55 -1.09
C PRO A 97 -24.46 -2.42 -0.86
N ILE A 98 -23.35 -1.81 -0.46
CA ILE A 98 -22.08 -2.49 -0.17
C ILE A 98 -22.05 -2.87 1.31
N LYS A 99 -22.02 -4.16 1.59
CA LYS A 99 -21.93 -4.68 2.96
C LYS A 99 -20.59 -5.40 3.16
N GLU A 100 -19.99 -5.24 4.32
CA GLU A 100 -18.72 -5.89 4.69
C GLU A 100 -18.73 -7.40 4.44
N ARG A 101 -19.86 -8.07 4.76
CA ARG A 101 -20.02 -9.51 4.51
C ARG A 101 -19.95 -9.85 3.01
N GLY A 102 -20.60 -9.04 2.15
CA GLY A 102 -20.57 -9.21 0.69
C GLY A 102 -19.16 -9.06 0.16
N PHE A 103 -18.49 -7.96 0.53
CA PHE A 103 -17.12 -7.69 0.18
C PHE A 103 -16.15 -8.80 0.63
N ARG A 104 -16.30 -9.28 1.85
CA ARG A 104 -15.51 -10.40 2.38
C ARG A 104 -15.72 -11.70 1.58
N ASN A 105 -16.96 -12.02 1.23
CA ASN A 105 -17.30 -13.22 0.46
C ASN A 105 -16.75 -13.15 -0.96
N GLU A 106 -16.87 -11.99 -1.62
CA GLU A 106 -16.31 -11.74 -2.95
C GLU A 106 -14.79 -11.89 -2.95
N ALA A 107 -14.11 -11.37 -1.93
CA ALA A 107 -12.68 -11.53 -1.75
C ALA A 107 -12.25 -12.96 -1.34
N GLY A 108 -13.17 -13.86 -1.02
CA GLY A 108 -12.86 -15.20 -0.49
C GLY A 108 -12.15 -15.19 0.86
N ALA A 109 -12.23 -14.09 1.61
CA ALA A 109 -11.50 -13.91 2.85
C ALA A 109 -12.27 -14.49 4.06
N LYS A 110 -11.56 -15.18 4.97
CA LYS A 110 -12.12 -15.64 6.24
C LYS A 110 -12.50 -14.47 7.16
N ALA A 111 -11.70 -13.42 7.16
CA ALA A 111 -11.91 -12.17 7.89
C ALA A 111 -11.24 -11.02 7.13
N LEU A 112 -11.73 -9.79 7.34
CA LEU A 112 -11.05 -8.60 6.85
C LEU A 112 -10.01 -8.12 7.87
N ASN A 113 -8.90 -7.59 7.37
CA ASN A 113 -7.83 -7.00 8.17
C ASN A 113 -7.78 -5.47 7.93
N GLY A 114 -6.86 -4.79 8.63
CA GLY A 114 -6.64 -3.35 8.53
C GLY A 114 -6.97 -2.62 9.82
N GLU A 115 -6.99 -1.29 9.79
CA GLU A 115 -7.20 -0.43 10.96
C GLU A 115 -8.62 -0.60 11.55
N GLN A 116 -8.81 -1.53 12.50
CA GLN A 116 -10.11 -1.95 13.05
C GLN A 116 -10.93 -0.83 13.71
N ARG A 117 -10.31 0.29 14.07
CA ARG A 117 -11.00 1.48 14.59
C ARG A 117 -11.84 2.23 13.54
N PHE A 118 -11.70 1.87 12.26
CA PHE A 118 -12.45 2.45 11.15
C PHE A 118 -13.40 1.43 10.55
N GLY A 119 -14.56 1.88 10.07
CA GLY A 119 -15.48 1.08 9.29
C GLY A 119 -14.81 0.56 8.00
N PHE A 120 -15.31 -0.54 7.44
CA PHE A 120 -14.64 -1.17 6.31
C PHE A 120 -14.53 -0.23 5.07
N LEU A 121 -15.57 0.56 4.76
CA LEU A 121 -15.50 1.55 3.67
C LEU A 121 -14.55 2.69 3.99
N GLU A 122 -14.44 3.11 5.26
CA GLU A 122 -13.41 4.07 5.65
C GLU A 122 -12.00 3.52 5.43
N ARG A 123 -11.77 2.23 5.74
CA ARG A 123 -10.48 1.57 5.47
C ARG A 123 -10.18 1.51 3.97
N VAL A 124 -11.16 1.18 3.15
CA VAL A 124 -11.00 1.01 1.69
C VAL A 124 -10.87 2.35 0.97
N TRP A 125 -11.66 3.36 1.33
CA TRP A 125 -11.78 4.61 0.59
C TRP A 125 -11.14 5.82 1.28
N GLY A 126 -11.20 5.87 2.62
CA GLY A 126 -10.79 7.03 3.41
C GLY A 126 -9.42 6.91 4.07
N ARG A 127 -8.72 5.78 3.92
CA ARG A 127 -7.41 5.57 4.55
C ARG A 127 -6.34 5.20 3.53
N PRO A 128 -5.12 5.73 3.66
CA PRO A 128 -4.00 5.25 2.87
C PRO A 128 -3.67 3.81 3.25
N THR A 129 -3.17 3.03 2.28
CA THR A 129 -2.73 1.65 2.52
C THR A 129 -1.31 1.45 2.01
N LEU A 130 -0.59 0.52 2.64
CA LEU A 130 0.70 0.01 2.18
C LEU A 130 0.54 -1.49 1.95
N GLU A 131 0.76 -1.94 0.71
CA GLU A 131 0.66 -3.35 0.34
C GLU A 131 1.97 -3.85 -0.25
N VAL A 132 2.35 -5.07 0.14
CA VAL A 132 3.49 -5.80 -0.44
C VAL A 132 2.96 -6.72 -1.53
N HIS A 133 3.43 -6.54 -2.76
CA HIS A 133 2.96 -7.29 -3.93
C HIS A 133 3.78 -8.52 -4.23
N GLY A 134 5.04 -8.53 -3.78
CA GLY A 134 5.93 -9.65 -4.01
C GLY A 134 7.24 -9.48 -3.25
N ILE A 135 7.84 -10.61 -2.94
CA ILE A 135 9.18 -10.70 -2.34
C ILE A 135 9.98 -11.67 -3.17
N VAL A 136 11.18 -11.28 -3.52
CA VAL A 136 12.17 -12.11 -4.23
C VAL A 136 13.43 -12.17 -3.40
N GLY A 137 13.94 -13.37 -3.18
CA GLY A 137 15.19 -13.61 -2.42
C GLY A 137 15.33 -15.08 -2.06
N GLY A 138 16.56 -15.51 -1.82
CA GLY A 138 16.87 -16.87 -1.44
C GLY A 138 16.64 -17.90 -2.56
N PHE A 139 16.65 -19.17 -2.18
CA PHE A 139 16.47 -20.28 -3.11
C PHE A 139 14.99 -20.63 -3.26
N THR A 140 14.50 -20.56 -4.49
CA THR A 140 13.09 -20.84 -4.85
C THR A 140 12.97 -22.04 -5.81
N GLY A 141 14.07 -22.74 -6.10
CA GLY A 141 14.07 -23.94 -6.94
C GLY A 141 13.52 -25.18 -6.23
N ALA A 142 13.39 -26.29 -6.96
CA ALA A 142 12.97 -27.55 -6.39
C ALA A 142 14.04 -28.11 -5.41
N GLY A 143 13.59 -28.80 -4.36
CA GLY A 143 14.46 -29.36 -3.32
C GLY A 143 14.84 -28.37 -2.23
N ALA A 144 15.89 -28.70 -1.45
CA ALA A 144 16.39 -27.88 -0.37
C ALA A 144 17.81 -27.38 -0.67
N LYS A 145 18.09 -26.12 -0.32
CA LYS A 145 19.43 -25.54 -0.36
C LYS A 145 19.70 -24.79 0.95
N THR A 146 20.75 -25.18 1.64
CA THR A 146 21.14 -24.63 2.95
C THR A 146 21.92 -23.32 2.76
N VAL A 147 21.22 -22.22 2.42
CA VAL A 147 21.84 -20.93 2.16
C VAL A 147 21.36 -19.84 3.11
N ILE A 148 22.21 -18.85 3.33
CA ILE A 148 21.88 -17.54 3.88
C ILE A 148 21.87 -16.58 2.70
N PRO A 149 20.71 -16.06 2.26
CA PRO A 149 20.63 -15.17 1.11
C PRO A 149 21.36 -13.85 1.34
N ALA A 150 22.15 -13.46 0.33
CA ALA A 150 22.87 -12.19 0.33
C ALA A 150 21.95 -11.00 0.03
N GLU A 151 20.90 -11.21 -0.74
CA GLU A 151 20.01 -10.16 -1.22
C GLU A 151 18.54 -10.58 -1.12
N ALA A 152 17.67 -9.58 -0.91
CA ALA A 152 16.23 -9.73 -0.99
C ALA A 152 15.58 -8.43 -1.46
N THR A 153 14.48 -8.53 -2.20
CA THR A 153 13.76 -7.39 -2.75
C THR A 153 12.27 -7.52 -2.48
N ALA A 154 11.63 -6.44 -2.00
CA ALA A 154 10.18 -6.34 -1.90
C ALA A 154 9.64 -5.30 -2.87
N LYS A 155 8.56 -5.64 -3.58
CA LYS A 155 7.74 -4.72 -4.36
C LYS A 155 6.52 -4.33 -3.54
N CYS A 156 6.29 -3.03 -3.40
CA CYS A 156 5.18 -2.52 -2.62
C CYS A 156 4.53 -1.29 -3.27
N SER A 157 3.31 -1.01 -2.85
CA SER A 157 2.64 0.24 -3.20
C SER A 157 1.96 0.87 -2.00
N LEU A 158 1.89 2.20 -2.02
CA LEU A 158 1.04 2.97 -1.14
C LEU A 158 -0.13 3.51 -1.95
N ARG A 159 -1.36 3.21 -1.52
CA ARG A 159 -2.55 3.86 -2.06
C ARG A 159 -2.83 5.11 -1.24
N LEU A 160 -3.03 6.22 -1.92
CA LEU A 160 -3.19 7.53 -1.32
C LEU A 160 -4.67 7.96 -1.34
N VAL A 161 -5.03 8.78 -0.38
CA VAL A 161 -6.36 9.40 -0.29
C VAL A 161 -6.29 10.89 -0.63
N PRO A 162 -7.42 11.57 -0.90
CA PRO A 162 -7.43 13.00 -1.19
C PRO A 162 -6.59 13.83 -0.22
N ASP A 163 -6.06 14.95 -0.70
CA ASP A 163 -5.13 15.86 -0.02
C ASP A 163 -3.69 15.35 0.17
N GLN A 164 -3.41 14.07 0.03
CA GLN A 164 -2.03 13.58 -0.01
C GLN A 164 -1.36 13.94 -1.34
N ARG A 165 -0.05 14.14 -1.31
CA ARG A 165 0.80 14.36 -2.49
C ARG A 165 1.74 13.19 -2.66
N ALA A 166 1.69 12.56 -3.83
CA ALA A 166 2.46 11.34 -4.08
C ALA A 166 3.96 11.55 -3.92
N LYS A 167 4.48 12.69 -4.37
CA LYS A 167 5.90 13.05 -4.21
C LYS A 167 6.30 13.19 -2.74
N GLU A 168 5.45 13.80 -1.91
CA GLU A 168 5.70 13.94 -0.47
C GLU A 168 5.67 12.57 0.22
N VAL A 169 4.65 11.75 -0.08
CA VAL A 169 4.52 10.41 0.49
C VAL A 169 5.69 9.50 0.08
N ALA A 170 6.13 9.56 -1.18
CA ALA A 170 7.32 8.85 -1.65
C ALA A 170 8.57 9.23 -0.84
N ALA A 171 8.79 10.53 -0.60
CA ALA A 171 9.91 11.01 0.21
C ALA A 171 9.82 10.56 1.68
N LEU A 172 8.63 10.61 2.29
CA LEU A 172 8.39 10.10 3.65
C LEU A 172 8.67 8.60 3.73
N PHE A 173 8.22 7.84 2.74
CA PHE A 173 8.46 6.40 2.66
C PHE A 173 9.95 6.07 2.55
N GLN A 174 10.66 6.71 1.62
CA GLN A 174 12.11 6.54 1.48
C GLN A 174 12.87 6.87 2.78
N LYS A 175 12.50 7.97 3.43
CA LYS A 175 13.09 8.37 4.73
C LYS A 175 12.80 7.34 5.83
N ALA A 176 11.59 6.82 5.88
CA ALA A 176 11.20 5.81 6.88
C ALA A 176 11.96 4.49 6.68
N VAL A 177 12.09 4.02 5.42
CA VAL A 177 12.88 2.82 5.11
C VAL A 177 14.35 3.02 5.51
N LYS A 178 14.97 4.13 5.11
CA LYS A 178 16.35 4.44 5.49
C LYS A 178 16.57 4.47 7.00
N ARG A 179 15.61 5.05 7.74
CA ARG A 179 15.66 5.10 9.22
C ARG A 179 15.49 3.73 9.87
N ALA A 180 14.71 2.84 9.24
CA ALA A 180 14.46 1.49 9.74
C ALA A 180 15.58 0.51 9.37
N ALA A 181 16.43 0.85 8.40
CA ALA A 181 17.52 0.02 7.91
C ALA A 181 18.54 -0.23 9.04
N PRO A 182 18.96 -1.49 9.26
CA PRO A 182 20.03 -1.78 10.20
C PRO A 182 21.40 -1.40 9.61
N GLN A 183 22.38 -1.12 10.47
CA GLN A 183 23.72 -0.68 10.03
C GLN A 183 24.50 -1.74 9.23
N TYR A 184 24.16 -3.02 9.41
CA TYR A 184 24.83 -4.14 8.74
C TYR A 184 24.28 -4.44 7.34
N ALA A 185 23.30 -3.68 6.85
CA ALA A 185 22.68 -3.92 5.55
C ALA A 185 22.67 -2.65 4.68
N ASP A 186 22.97 -2.84 3.40
CA ASP A 186 22.73 -1.84 2.38
C ASP A 186 21.27 -1.91 1.95
N VAL A 187 20.54 -0.83 2.17
CA VAL A 187 19.11 -0.75 1.82
C VAL A 187 18.87 0.39 0.86
N THR A 188 18.32 0.06 -0.30
CA THR A 188 17.93 1.04 -1.32
C THR A 188 16.42 1.02 -1.56
N VAL A 189 15.86 2.19 -1.86
CA VAL A 189 14.43 2.34 -2.21
C VAL A 189 14.32 3.06 -3.54
N THR A 190 13.76 2.37 -4.52
CA THR A 190 13.46 2.90 -5.84
C THR A 190 11.97 3.22 -5.95
N ILE A 191 11.62 4.45 -6.31
CA ILE A 191 10.25 4.80 -6.66
C ILE A 191 10.07 4.50 -8.15
N LEU A 192 9.17 3.55 -8.47
CA LEU A 192 8.94 3.09 -9.83
C LEU A 192 7.95 3.98 -10.57
N SER A 193 6.89 4.40 -9.88
CA SER A 193 5.88 5.32 -10.40
C SER A 193 5.11 5.98 -9.27
N GLN A 194 4.50 7.14 -9.56
CA GLN A 194 3.67 7.84 -8.59
C GLN A 194 2.63 8.70 -9.29
N SER A 195 1.44 8.82 -8.68
CA SER A 195 0.34 9.66 -9.14
C SER A 195 -0.43 10.20 -7.95
N ASP A 196 -0.78 11.47 -8.00
CA ASP A 196 -1.61 12.11 -6.98
C ASP A 196 -3.04 11.55 -7.00
N PRO A 197 -3.75 11.51 -5.87
CA PRO A 197 -5.18 11.27 -5.85
C PRO A 197 -5.91 12.44 -6.51
N VAL A 198 -7.07 12.14 -7.07
CA VAL A 198 -7.97 13.16 -7.66
C VAL A 198 -9.30 13.11 -6.94
N GLN A 199 -9.85 14.26 -6.61
CA GLN A 199 -11.19 14.39 -6.06
C GLN A 199 -11.91 15.51 -6.80
N THR A 200 -13.12 15.21 -7.28
CA THR A 200 -14.04 16.20 -7.86
C THR A 200 -15.03 16.62 -6.78
N PRO A 201 -15.24 17.93 -6.54
CA PRO A 201 -16.25 18.39 -5.60
C PRO A 201 -17.65 17.89 -6.02
N LEU A 202 -18.42 17.36 -5.06
CA LEU A 202 -19.78 16.83 -5.31
C LEU A 202 -20.84 17.92 -5.58
N ASP A 203 -20.48 19.17 -5.40
CA ASP A 203 -21.25 20.37 -5.73
C ASP A 203 -20.82 21.01 -7.06
N ALA A 204 -19.93 20.35 -7.80
CA ALA A 204 -19.56 20.79 -9.13
C ALA A 204 -20.67 20.45 -10.14
N TRP A 205 -20.89 21.33 -11.13
CA TRP A 205 -21.95 21.21 -12.12
C TRP A 205 -22.14 19.86 -12.81
N PRO A 206 -21.12 18.99 -12.99
CA PRO A 206 -21.36 17.68 -13.58
C PRO A 206 -22.17 16.72 -12.70
N PHE A 207 -22.46 17.10 -11.44
CA PHE A 207 -23.21 16.29 -10.46
C PHE A 207 -24.58 16.92 -10.11
N GLU A 208 -24.94 18.05 -10.72
CA GLU A 208 -26.27 18.67 -10.64
C GLU A 208 -27.23 17.98 -11.63
#